data_b7858f73d968ae296eefd3a7cc5316e8
#
_entry.id   b7858f73d968ae296eefd3a7cc5316e8
#
_cell.length_a   1.000
_cell.length_b   1.000
_cell.length_c   1.000
_cell.angle_alpha   90.00
_cell.angle_beta   90.00
_cell.angle_gamma   90.00
#
_symmetry.space_group_name_H-M   'P 1'
#
loop_
_entity.id
_entity.type
_entity.pdbx_description
1 polymer ?
#
loop_
_entity_poly.entity_id
_entity_poly.type
_entity_poly.pdbx_seq_one_letter_code
_entity_poly.pdbx_strand_id
1 'polypeptide(L)'
;MNDIVFCGSEIKLNISIETIGNTTMDDYDISVEAFTSEVRVVTLSKQQMHRVDSNNYIVPVDTTLVGTGRLMVRVIAHVPDTDMDAGTRREIELINTGIDIKK
;
A
#
# COMPACT_ATOMS: atom_id res chain seq x y z
N MET A 1 -3.34 -14.37 14.88
CA MET A 1 -2.05 -15.04 14.61
C MET A 1 -1.29 -14.26 13.56
N ASN A 2 -0.01 -14.00 13.78
CA ASN A 2 0.82 -13.29 12.81
C ASN A 2 1.45 -14.27 11.85
N ASP A 3 1.50 -13.87 10.58
CA ASP A 3 2.21 -14.63 9.57
C ASP A 3 3.70 -14.33 9.64
N ILE A 4 4.51 -15.34 9.41
CA ILE A 4 5.97 -15.21 9.37
C ILE A 4 6.43 -15.49 7.95
N VAL A 5 7.26 -14.58 7.43
CA VAL A 5 7.86 -14.68 6.11
C VAL A 5 9.36 -14.49 6.27
N PHE A 6 10.16 -15.26 5.54
CA PHE A 6 11.61 -15.10 5.59
C PHE A 6 12.09 -14.07 4.58
N CYS A 7 13.07 -13.27 4.99
CA CYS A 7 13.67 -12.26 4.15
C CYS A 7 14.22 -12.89 2.87
N GLY A 8 13.92 -12.30 1.74
CA GLY A 8 14.21 -12.84 0.42
C GLY A 8 12.98 -13.34 -0.31
N SER A 9 11.89 -13.56 0.41
CA SER A 9 10.61 -13.93 -0.20
C SER A 9 9.96 -12.73 -0.87
N GLU A 10 9.23 -12.98 -1.94
CA GLU A 10 8.35 -11.99 -2.55
C GLU A 10 6.93 -12.29 -2.10
N ILE A 11 6.21 -11.27 -1.68
CA ILE A 11 4.84 -11.42 -1.18
C ILE A 11 3.89 -10.51 -1.95
N LYS A 12 2.62 -10.85 -1.89
CA LYS A 12 1.55 -10.07 -2.50
C LYS A 12 0.59 -9.61 -1.41
N LEU A 13 0.33 -8.31 -1.38
CA LEU A 13 -0.63 -7.72 -0.45
C LEU A 13 -1.83 -7.24 -1.25
N ASN A 14 -3.02 -7.66 -0.84
CA ASN A 14 -4.25 -7.13 -1.44
C ASN A 14 -4.67 -5.89 -0.68
N ILE A 15 -4.76 -4.76 -1.36
CA ILE A 15 -5.24 -3.52 -0.75
C ILE A 15 -6.61 -3.14 -1.29
N SER A 16 -7.44 -2.61 -0.40
CA SER A 16 -8.73 -2.05 -0.73
C SER A 16 -8.95 -0.84 0.17
N ILE A 17 -9.38 0.26 -0.40
CA ILE A 17 -9.68 1.47 0.36
C ILE A 17 -11.14 1.84 0.19
N GLU A 18 -11.68 2.56 1.16
CA GLU A 18 -13.01 3.13 1.03
C GLU A 18 -12.99 4.27 0.02
N THR A 19 -13.99 4.29 -0.83
CA THR A 19 -14.15 5.32 -1.86
C THR A 19 -15.45 6.08 -1.63
N ILE A 20 -15.52 7.27 -2.21
CA ILE A 20 -16.65 8.20 -1.97
C ILE A 20 -17.63 8.14 -3.15
N GLY A 21 -18.93 7.99 -2.83
CA GLY A 21 -19.98 8.01 -3.82
C GLY A 21 -19.85 6.90 -4.85
N ASN A 22 -19.87 7.25 -6.12
CA ASN A 22 -19.77 6.30 -7.23
C ASN A 22 -18.33 6.09 -7.71
N THR A 23 -17.33 6.62 -7.00
CA THR A 23 -15.93 6.45 -7.36
C THR A 23 -15.40 5.11 -6.89
N THR A 24 -14.33 4.64 -7.54
CA THR A 24 -13.62 3.42 -7.17
C THR A 24 -12.13 3.72 -7.08
N MET A 25 -11.35 2.74 -6.67
CA MET A 25 -9.88 2.90 -6.62
C MET A 25 -9.31 3.24 -8.01
N ASP A 26 -9.99 2.85 -9.09
CA ASP A 26 -9.54 3.18 -10.44
C ASP A 26 -9.54 4.71 -10.69
N ASP A 27 -10.39 5.44 -9.97
CA ASP A 27 -10.53 6.89 -10.16
C ASP A 27 -9.52 7.69 -9.34
N TYR A 28 -8.79 7.05 -8.42
CA TYR A 28 -7.87 7.72 -7.51
C TYR A 28 -6.43 7.50 -7.94
N ASP A 29 -5.61 8.53 -7.75
CA ASP A 29 -4.17 8.35 -7.81
C ASP A 29 -3.71 7.79 -6.47
N ILE A 30 -3.14 6.59 -6.48
CA ILE A 30 -2.76 5.86 -5.28
C ILE A 30 -1.30 5.47 -5.34
N SER A 31 -0.59 5.68 -4.25
CA SER A 31 0.74 5.12 -4.04
C SER A 31 0.79 4.37 -2.72
N VAL A 32 1.74 3.46 -2.60
CA VAL A 32 1.93 2.64 -1.42
C VAL A 32 3.38 2.69 -1.01
N GLU A 33 3.60 2.89 0.28
CA GLU A 33 4.93 2.77 0.88
C GLU A 33 4.94 1.56 1.81
N ALA A 34 5.88 0.63 1.59
CA ALA A 34 6.07 -0.53 2.43
C ALA A 34 7.37 -0.37 3.22
N PHE A 35 7.35 -0.67 4.51
CA PHE A 35 8.51 -0.48 5.38
C PHE A 35 8.43 -1.36 6.62
N THR A 36 9.57 -1.50 7.28
CA THR A 36 9.69 -2.18 8.57
C THR A 36 10.44 -1.28 9.54
N SER A 37 10.75 -1.78 10.73
CA SER A 37 11.56 -1.06 11.71
C SER A 37 12.98 -0.76 11.24
N GLU A 38 13.46 -1.39 10.18
CA GLU A 38 14.77 -1.07 9.60
C GLU A 38 14.78 0.23 8.79
N VAL A 39 13.62 0.86 8.66
CA VAL A 39 13.45 2.19 8.03
C VAL A 39 13.87 2.20 6.56
N ARG A 40 13.72 1.09 5.86
CA ARG A 40 13.84 1.05 4.40
C ARG A 40 12.46 1.13 3.82
N VAL A 41 12.22 2.15 3.02
CA VAL A 41 10.90 2.39 2.44
C VAL A 41 10.93 2.04 0.97
N VAL A 42 10.00 1.19 0.56
CA VAL A 42 9.78 0.89 -0.85
C VAL A 42 8.48 1.55 -1.26
N THR A 43 8.56 2.38 -2.30
CA THR A 43 7.39 3.12 -2.79
C THR A 43 6.95 2.52 -4.13
N LEU A 44 5.67 2.20 -4.23
CA LEU A 44 5.07 1.69 -5.45
C LEU A 44 3.96 2.63 -5.90
N SER A 45 3.97 2.98 -7.19
CA SER A 45 2.86 3.71 -7.80
C SER A 45 1.77 2.71 -8.21
N LYS A 46 0.59 3.23 -8.52
CA LYS A 46 -0.54 2.41 -8.97
C LYS A 46 -0.18 1.56 -10.20
N GLN A 47 0.68 2.08 -11.07
CA GLN A 47 1.11 1.38 -12.27
C GLN A 47 1.99 0.15 -11.97
N GLN A 48 2.61 0.11 -10.80
CA GLN A 48 3.43 -1.02 -10.36
C GLN A 48 2.61 -2.05 -9.59
N MET A 49 1.35 -1.75 -9.34
CA MET A 49 0.42 -2.67 -8.68
C MET A 49 -0.32 -3.48 -9.74
N HIS A 50 -0.89 -4.61 -9.30
CA HIS A 50 -1.69 -5.46 -10.16
C HIS A 50 -3.17 -5.26 -9.84
N ARG A 51 -3.93 -4.73 -10.80
CA ARG A 51 -5.35 -4.51 -10.65
C ARG A 51 -6.10 -5.85 -10.68
N VAL A 52 -6.84 -6.14 -9.63
CA VAL A 52 -7.75 -7.31 -9.58
C VAL A 52 -9.13 -6.89 -10.08
N ASP A 53 -9.65 -5.81 -9.53
CA ASP A 53 -10.91 -5.19 -9.97
C ASP A 53 -10.88 -3.70 -9.58
N SER A 54 -11.99 -3.01 -9.75
CA SER A 54 -12.05 -1.56 -9.52
C SER A 54 -11.79 -1.15 -8.06
N ASN A 55 -11.88 -2.09 -7.12
CA ASN A 55 -11.72 -1.83 -5.68
C ASN A 55 -10.65 -2.67 -5.01
N ASN A 56 -9.91 -3.46 -5.78
CA ASN A 56 -8.88 -4.35 -5.24
C ASN A 56 -7.63 -4.32 -6.11
N TYR A 57 -6.51 -4.01 -5.48
CA TYR A 57 -5.21 -4.01 -6.14
C TYR A 57 -4.23 -4.87 -5.35
N ILE A 58 -3.35 -5.57 -6.05
CA ILE A 58 -2.29 -6.35 -5.43
C ILE A 58 -1.00 -5.55 -5.47
N VAL A 59 -0.36 -5.44 -4.32
CA VAL A 59 0.93 -4.78 -4.14
C VAL A 59 2.00 -5.85 -3.99
N PRO A 60 2.90 -6.00 -4.97
CA PRO A 60 4.02 -6.93 -4.82
C PRO A 60 5.10 -6.30 -3.94
N VAL A 61 5.57 -7.03 -2.95
CA VAL A 61 6.62 -6.56 -2.05
C VAL A 61 7.78 -7.55 -2.07
N ASP A 62 8.96 -7.06 -2.42
CA ASP A 62 10.19 -7.81 -2.29
C ASP A 62 10.76 -7.54 -0.90
N THR A 63 10.75 -8.56 -0.04
CA THR A 63 11.14 -8.39 1.36
C THR A 63 12.60 -8.03 1.54
N THR A 64 13.46 -8.30 0.57
CA THR A 64 14.87 -7.88 0.65
C THR A 64 15.00 -6.35 0.65
N LEU A 65 14.04 -5.65 0.08
CA LEU A 65 14.08 -4.19 -0.03
C LEU A 65 13.59 -3.49 1.23
N VAL A 66 12.73 -4.12 2.02
CA VAL A 66 12.16 -3.52 3.23
C VAL A 66 12.87 -3.97 4.52
N GLY A 67 13.59 -5.10 4.48
CA GLY A 67 14.30 -5.63 5.62
C GLY A 67 13.43 -6.44 6.56
N THR A 68 13.93 -6.70 7.76
CA THR A 68 13.26 -7.55 8.74
C THR A 68 12.42 -6.74 9.73
N GLY A 69 11.45 -7.40 10.35
CA GLY A 69 10.54 -6.82 11.33
C GLY A 69 9.09 -6.88 10.87
N ARG A 70 8.23 -6.20 11.61
CA ARG A 70 6.81 -6.11 11.25
C ARG A 70 6.64 -5.28 9.98
N LEU A 71 5.99 -5.85 8.99
CA LEU A 71 5.72 -5.15 7.74
C LEU A 71 4.55 -4.19 7.94
N MET A 72 4.80 -2.93 7.68
CA MET A 72 3.82 -1.85 7.69
C MET A 72 3.65 -1.32 6.28
N VAL A 73 2.44 -0.90 5.97
CA VAL A 73 2.11 -0.32 4.67
C VAL A 73 1.38 1.00 4.88
N ARG A 74 1.82 2.02 4.18
CA ARG A 74 1.13 3.31 4.14
C ARG A 74 0.53 3.49 2.77
N VAL A 75 -0.80 3.61 2.71
CA VAL A 75 -1.52 3.87 1.46
C VAL A 75 -1.79 5.37 1.38
N ILE A 76 -1.38 5.97 0.28
CA ILE A 76 -1.58 7.41 0.04
C ILE A 76 -2.50 7.55 -1.16
N ALA A 77 -3.68 8.14 -0.94
CA ALA A 77 -4.67 8.35 -2.00
C ALA A 77 -4.90 9.84 -2.21
N HIS A 78 -4.98 10.24 -3.48
CA HIS A 78 -5.37 11.58 -3.87
C HIS A 78 -6.83 11.55 -4.31
N VAL A 79 -7.70 12.07 -3.44
CA VAL A 79 -9.15 12.02 -3.62
C VAL A 79 -9.60 13.33 -4.25
N PRO A 80 -10.39 13.30 -5.34
CA PRO A 80 -10.91 14.53 -5.93
C PRO A 80 -11.68 15.37 -4.91
N ASP A 81 -11.32 16.65 -4.80
CA ASP A 81 -11.93 17.57 -3.86
C ASP A 81 -11.82 19.00 -4.38
N THR A 82 -12.96 19.58 -4.73
CA THR A 82 -12.99 20.91 -5.34
C THR A 82 -12.69 22.04 -4.35
N ASP A 83 -12.72 21.75 -3.05
CA ASP A 83 -12.38 22.75 -2.03
C ASP A 83 -10.88 22.92 -1.86
N MET A 84 -10.09 22.06 -2.48
CA MET A 84 -8.62 22.08 -2.40
C MET A 84 -8.04 22.78 -3.62
N ASP A 85 -6.98 23.58 -3.42
CA ASP A 85 -6.35 24.35 -4.49
C ASP A 85 -5.84 23.46 -5.62
N ALA A 86 -5.32 22.28 -5.29
CA ALA A 86 -4.83 21.32 -6.28
C ALA A 86 -5.93 20.47 -6.92
N GLY A 87 -7.18 20.64 -6.48
CA GLY A 87 -8.29 19.82 -6.94
C GLY A 87 -8.37 18.44 -6.32
N THR A 88 -7.43 18.09 -5.45
CA THR A 88 -7.42 16.80 -4.74
C THR A 88 -7.04 16.99 -3.28
N ARG A 89 -7.50 16.06 -2.47
CA ARG A 89 -7.15 15.96 -1.05
C ARG A 89 -6.34 14.68 -0.84
N ARG A 90 -5.22 14.79 -0.14
CA ARG A 90 -4.40 13.62 0.18
C ARG A 90 -4.92 12.95 1.45
N GLU A 91 -5.19 11.66 1.36
CA GLU A 91 -5.56 10.83 2.49
C GLU A 91 -4.53 9.73 2.68
N ILE A 92 -4.14 9.50 3.93
CA ILE A 92 -3.10 8.51 4.25
C ILE A 92 -3.69 7.52 5.25
N GLU A 93 -3.54 6.23 4.94
CA GLU A 93 -3.92 5.15 5.83
C GLU A 93 -2.71 4.29 6.14
N LEU A 94 -2.45 4.05 7.43
CA LEU A 94 -1.37 3.19 7.88
C LEU A 94 -1.95 1.83 8.23
N ILE A 95 -1.41 0.78 7.62
CA ILE A 95 -1.88 -0.58 7.79
C ILE A 95 -0.79 -1.45 8.41
N ASN A 96 -1.12 -2.11 9.52
CA ASN A 96 -0.30 -3.19 10.05
C ASN A 96 -0.72 -4.47 9.36
N THR A 97 0.17 -5.06 8.57
CA THR A 97 -0.17 -6.24 7.76
C THR A 97 -0.30 -7.52 8.59
N GLY A 98 0.23 -7.53 9.81
CA GLY A 98 0.31 -8.73 10.62
C GLY A 98 1.42 -9.69 10.17
N ILE A 99 2.25 -9.27 9.24
CA ILE A 99 3.35 -10.10 8.70
C ILE A 99 4.66 -9.70 9.37
N ASP A 100 5.37 -10.69 9.90
CA ASP A 100 6.72 -10.51 10.47
C ASP A 100 7.74 -11.09 9.51
N ILE A 101 8.71 -10.27 9.09
CA ILE A 101 9.78 -10.68 8.19
C ILE A 101 10.99 -11.06 9.05
N LYS A 102 11.42 -12.31 8.92
CA LYS A 102 12.56 -12.88 9.68
C LYS A 102 13.73 -13.14 8.75
N LYS A 103 14.90 -13.21 9.34
CA LYS A 103 16.10 -13.61 8.60
C LYS A 103 16.07 -15.09 8.27
#